data_6acba18dc2886c4f2068553b396af559
#
_entry.id   6acba18dc2886c4f2068553b396af559
#
_cell.length_a   1.000
_cell.length_b   1.000
_cell.length_c   1.000
_cell.angle_alpha   90.00
_cell.angle_beta   90.00
_cell.angle_gamma   90.00
#
_symmetry.space_group_name_H-M   'P 1'
#
loop_
_entity.id
_entity.type
_entity.pdbx_description
1 polymer ?
#
loop_
_entity_poly.entity_id
_entity_poly.type
_entity_poly.pdbx_seq_one_letter_code
_entity_poly.pdbx_strand_id
1 'polypeptide(L)'
;CLGLSDSTVTDEGLLIITNFNKLNIAFHVDEVIGIHRVSWTDIIKPDSTISSADSGIATGVVKINDQLIIILDFERIVSDISPETGLKVSDIDKLEGRERNESHIVIAEDSPLLMKLISDSLIKSGYDNLTLCANGQEAWECLVKMKDSDSMDVACVITDLEMPLMDGHRLTKLIKTDDKFKDIPVVIFSSLINDQMRAKGEALGADIQLSKPEIGLLVNEIDKLLRK
;
A
#
# COMPACT_ATOMS: atom_id res chain seq x y z
N CYS A 1 -16.93 -11.52 9.15
CA CYS A 1 -17.18 -12.78 9.86
C CYS A 1 -16.29 -13.86 9.29
N LEU A 2 -15.37 -14.38 10.10
CA LEU A 2 -14.34 -15.37 9.71
C LEU A 2 -14.90 -16.80 9.47
N GLY A 3 -16.22 -16.97 9.26
CA GLY A 3 -16.82 -18.30 9.01
C GLY A 3 -16.72 -19.28 10.19
N LEU A 4 -16.29 -18.81 11.34
CA LEU A 4 -16.31 -19.59 12.58
C LEU A 4 -17.77 -19.79 12.99
N SER A 5 -18.15 -21.03 13.31
CA SER A 5 -19.49 -21.36 13.77
C SER A 5 -19.91 -20.42 14.92
N ASP A 6 -21.18 -20.02 14.95
CA ASP A 6 -21.81 -19.22 16.01
C ASP A 6 -21.73 -19.90 17.40
N SER A 7 -20.53 -20.18 17.88
CA SER A 7 -20.28 -20.67 19.22
C SER A 7 -20.13 -19.47 20.13
N THR A 8 -21.28 -19.09 20.74
CA THR A 8 -21.33 -18.30 21.96
C THR A 8 -20.51 -16.99 21.91
N VAL A 9 -21.11 -15.95 21.33
CA VAL A 9 -20.73 -14.57 21.70
C VAL A 9 -21.07 -14.46 23.20
N THR A 10 -20.09 -14.71 24.05
CA THR A 10 -20.20 -14.36 25.45
C THR A 10 -20.14 -12.85 25.52
N ASP A 11 -20.97 -12.22 26.35
CA ASP A 11 -20.95 -10.75 26.63
C ASP A 11 -19.61 -10.28 27.29
N GLU A 12 -18.66 -11.19 27.47
CA GLU A 12 -17.35 -10.99 28.09
C GLU A 12 -16.27 -11.01 27.01
N GLY A 13 -16.11 -9.91 26.28
CA GLY A 13 -15.04 -9.72 25.32
C GLY A 13 -14.35 -8.36 25.49
N LEU A 14 -13.21 -8.21 24.85
CA LEU A 14 -12.47 -6.96 24.80
C LEU A 14 -12.65 -6.31 23.42
N LEU A 15 -12.68 -4.98 23.41
CA LEU A 15 -12.68 -4.21 22.17
C LEU A 15 -11.29 -3.63 21.93
N ILE A 16 -10.67 -4.03 20.80
CA ILE A 16 -9.46 -3.39 20.30
C ILE A 16 -9.90 -2.27 19.35
N ILE A 17 -9.66 -1.02 19.76
CA ILE A 17 -9.95 0.14 18.93
C ILE A 17 -8.73 0.47 18.10
N THR A 18 -8.90 0.47 16.79
CA THR A 18 -7.86 0.81 15.81
C THR A 18 -8.31 2.00 14.98
N ASN A 19 -7.35 2.78 14.50
CA ASN A 19 -7.61 3.88 13.58
C ASN A 19 -7.02 3.51 12.21
N PHE A 20 -7.89 3.21 11.26
CA PHE A 20 -7.53 2.97 9.86
C PHE A 20 -8.05 4.14 9.01
N ASN A 21 -7.16 4.85 8.34
CA ASN A 21 -7.53 5.92 7.41
C ASN A 21 -8.53 6.93 7.99
N LYS A 22 -8.30 7.37 9.24
CA LYS A 22 -9.20 8.25 10.03
C LYS A 22 -10.54 7.61 10.43
N LEU A 23 -10.76 6.33 10.15
CA LEU A 23 -11.88 5.57 10.66
C LEU A 23 -11.49 4.86 11.96
N ASN A 24 -12.26 5.08 13.00
CA ASN A 24 -12.13 4.33 14.25
C ASN A 24 -12.94 3.04 14.12
N ILE A 25 -12.24 1.91 14.17
CA ILE A 25 -12.84 0.59 14.06
C ILE A 25 -12.57 -0.16 15.35
N ALA A 26 -13.60 -0.79 15.90
CA ALA A 26 -13.49 -1.64 17.07
C ALA A 26 -13.62 -3.10 16.67
N PHE A 27 -12.61 -3.90 17.00
CA PHE A 27 -12.64 -5.35 16.84
C PHE A 27 -12.98 -6.00 18.17
N HIS A 28 -14.02 -6.81 18.19
CA HIS A 28 -14.36 -7.61 19.36
C HIS A 28 -13.47 -8.88 19.35
N VAL A 29 -12.72 -9.09 20.43
CA VAL A 29 -11.83 -10.23 20.62
C VAL A 29 -12.12 -10.88 21.97
N ASP A 30 -11.90 -12.18 22.04
CA ASP A 30 -12.14 -12.93 23.28
C ASP A 30 -11.11 -12.59 24.35
N GLU A 31 -9.83 -12.45 23.96
CA GLU A 31 -8.74 -12.20 24.88
C GLU A 31 -7.58 -11.45 24.19
N VAL A 32 -6.83 -10.66 24.96
CA VAL A 32 -5.54 -10.06 24.57
C VAL A 32 -4.45 -10.71 25.38
N ILE A 33 -3.66 -11.59 24.76
CA ILE A 33 -2.60 -12.35 25.43
C ILE A 33 -1.36 -11.47 25.69
N GLY A 34 -1.04 -10.56 24.76
CA GLY A 34 0.12 -9.68 24.92
C GLY A 34 0.56 -9.04 23.61
N ILE A 35 1.69 -8.33 23.68
CA ILE A 35 2.35 -7.70 22.54
C ILE A 35 3.69 -8.39 22.32
N HIS A 36 3.90 -8.91 21.11
CA HIS A 36 5.15 -9.55 20.72
C HIS A 36 5.83 -8.75 19.62
N ARG A 37 7.14 -8.59 19.73
CA ARG A 37 7.96 -8.03 18.64
C ARG A 37 8.43 -9.17 17.75
N VAL A 38 8.14 -9.08 16.48
CA VAL A 38 8.46 -10.08 15.46
C VAL A 38 9.32 -9.43 14.39
N SER A 39 10.33 -10.12 13.91
CA SER A 39 11.10 -9.69 12.74
C SER A 39 10.39 -10.13 11.46
N TRP A 40 10.49 -9.34 10.40
CA TRP A 40 10.00 -9.74 9.08
C TRP A 40 10.61 -11.05 8.57
N THR A 41 11.81 -11.37 9.01
CA THR A 41 12.49 -12.66 8.69
C THR A 41 11.84 -13.87 9.33
N ASP A 42 11.06 -13.68 10.39
CA ASP A 42 10.42 -14.75 11.14
C ASP A 42 8.98 -15.02 10.66
N ILE A 43 8.48 -14.16 9.77
CA ILE A 43 7.15 -14.28 9.18
C ILE A 43 7.23 -15.17 7.94
N ILE A 44 6.54 -16.29 7.99
CA ILE A 44 6.42 -17.25 6.90
C ILE A 44 5.16 -16.90 6.11
N LYS A 45 5.28 -16.73 4.78
CA LYS A 45 4.11 -16.57 3.92
C LYS A 45 3.30 -17.88 3.94
N PRO A 46 1.97 -17.82 4.12
CA PRO A 46 1.15 -19.02 4.09
C PRO A 46 1.24 -19.67 2.69
N ASP A 47 1.45 -21.00 2.66
CA ASP A 47 1.35 -21.77 1.43
C ASP A 47 -0.06 -21.67 0.86
N SER A 48 -0.18 -21.81 -0.47
CA SER A 48 -1.45 -21.73 -1.21
C SER A 48 -2.55 -22.66 -0.68
N THR A 49 -2.17 -23.68 0.07
CA THR A 49 -3.09 -24.63 0.72
C THR A 49 -3.80 -24.04 1.95
N ILE A 50 -3.19 -23.07 2.64
CA ILE A 50 -3.80 -22.40 3.80
C ILE A 50 -4.63 -21.20 3.31
N SER A 51 -4.18 -20.53 2.24
CA SER A 51 -4.91 -19.40 1.63
C SER A 51 -6.21 -19.82 0.92
N SER A 52 -6.39 -21.10 0.58
CA SER A 52 -7.62 -21.59 -0.05
C SER A 52 -8.76 -21.89 0.93
N ALA A 53 -8.47 -22.05 2.22
CA ALA A 53 -9.47 -22.36 3.24
C ALA A 53 -10.14 -21.13 3.86
N ASP A 54 -9.48 -19.98 3.88
CA ASP A 54 -9.95 -18.75 4.54
C ASP A 54 -9.70 -17.52 3.66
N SER A 55 -10.52 -17.30 2.65
CA SER A 55 -10.68 -16.03 1.88
C SER A 55 -9.44 -15.10 1.75
N GLY A 56 -8.22 -15.60 1.98
CA GLY A 56 -6.95 -14.84 1.83
C GLY A 56 -6.74 -13.72 2.85
N ILE A 57 -7.34 -13.82 4.03
CA ILE A 57 -7.25 -12.82 5.12
C ILE A 57 -5.92 -12.97 5.90
N ALA A 58 -5.22 -14.11 5.79
CA ALA A 58 -3.94 -14.33 6.45
C ALA A 58 -2.79 -13.77 5.61
N THR A 59 -2.03 -12.81 6.14
CA THR A 59 -0.83 -12.25 5.50
C THR A 59 0.44 -13.01 5.84
N GLY A 60 0.47 -13.71 6.97
CA GLY A 60 1.64 -14.44 7.42
C GLY A 60 1.35 -15.39 8.57
N VAL A 61 2.33 -16.22 8.86
CA VAL A 61 2.36 -17.09 10.04
C VAL A 61 3.69 -16.91 10.74
N VAL A 62 3.67 -16.73 12.04
CA VAL A 62 4.87 -16.65 12.88
C VAL A 62 4.81 -17.68 13.99
N LYS A 63 5.95 -18.22 14.35
CA LYS A 63 6.07 -19.16 15.47
C LYS A 63 6.59 -18.43 16.72
N ILE A 64 5.79 -18.37 17.79
CA ILE A 64 6.15 -17.79 19.08
C ILE A 64 5.93 -18.84 20.16
N ASN A 65 6.96 -19.16 20.96
CA ASN A 65 6.88 -20.13 22.06
C ASN A 65 6.24 -21.47 21.66
N ASP A 66 6.65 -22.04 20.52
CA ASP A 66 6.09 -23.27 19.91
C ASP A 66 4.62 -23.18 19.46
N GLN A 67 3.99 -22.03 19.53
CA GLN A 67 2.65 -21.77 18.98
C GLN A 67 2.76 -21.09 17.62
N LEU A 68 1.90 -21.51 16.67
CA LEU A 68 1.75 -20.84 15.40
C LEU A 68 0.71 -19.73 15.54
N ILE A 69 1.11 -18.51 15.23
CA ILE A 69 0.23 -17.33 15.28
C ILE A 69 0.02 -16.87 13.84
N ILE A 70 -1.24 -16.74 13.43
CA ILE A 70 -1.64 -16.23 12.13
C ILE A 70 -1.69 -14.71 12.20
N ILE A 71 -1.01 -14.05 11.27
CA ILE A 71 -1.08 -12.61 11.11
C ILE A 71 -2.21 -12.31 10.13
N LEU A 72 -3.18 -11.52 10.57
CA LEU A 72 -4.37 -11.17 9.80
C LEU A 72 -4.17 -9.84 9.05
N ASP A 73 -4.71 -9.78 7.83
CA ASP A 73 -4.86 -8.55 7.06
C ASP A 73 -6.11 -7.80 7.53
N PHE A 74 -5.92 -6.86 8.44
CA PHE A 74 -7.02 -6.07 8.97
C PHE A 74 -7.59 -5.09 7.93
N GLU A 75 -6.80 -4.60 6.99
CA GLU A 75 -7.30 -3.73 5.91
C GLU A 75 -8.27 -4.50 5.02
N ARG A 76 -7.93 -5.74 4.68
CA ARG A 76 -8.79 -6.62 3.91
C ARG A 76 -10.06 -6.98 4.67
N ILE A 77 -9.96 -7.33 5.96
CA ILE A 77 -11.14 -7.61 6.80
C ILE A 77 -12.09 -6.41 6.81
N VAL A 78 -11.58 -5.21 6.99
CA VAL A 78 -12.37 -3.98 6.98
C VAL A 78 -12.99 -3.72 5.62
N SER A 79 -12.24 -3.92 4.54
CA SER A 79 -12.73 -3.77 3.17
C SER A 79 -13.84 -4.77 2.82
N ASP A 80 -13.72 -6.02 3.30
CA ASP A 80 -14.74 -7.05 3.08
C ASP A 80 -16.03 -6.79 3.87
N ILE A 81 -15.92 -6.22 5.08
CA ILE A 81 -17.08 -5.88 5.92
C ILE A 81 -17.77 -4.60 5.46
N SER A 82 -17.00 -3.61 5.05
CA SER A 82 -17.49 -2.31 4.62
C SER A 82 -16.77 -1.86 3.34
N PRO A 83 -17.24 -2.34 2.18
CA PRO A 83 -16.65 -1.97 0.88
C PRO A 83 -16.62 -0.46 0.62
N GLU A 84 -17.48 0.31 1.31
CA GLU A 84 -17.50 1.77 1.22
C GLU A 84 -16.32 2.44 1.92
N THR A 85 -15.65 1.74 2.83
CA THR A 85 -14.46 2.22 3.53
C THR A 85 -13.17 1.81 2.83
N GLY A 86 -13.25 0.83 1.94
CA GLY A 86 -12.21 0.49 0.98
C GLY A 86 -12.08 1.59 -0.08
N LEU A 87 -11.09 1.44 -0.92
CA LEU A 87 -10.85 2.31 -2.07
C LEU A 87 -12.17 2.57 -2.81
N LYS A 88 -12.61 3.82 -2.92
CA LYS A 88 -13.84 4.18 -3.60
C LYS A 88 -13.73 3.89 -5.09
N VAL A 89 -14.01 2.65 -5.46
CA VAL A 89 -14.05 2.17 -6.84
C VAL A 89 -15.04 3.00 -7.68
N SER A 90 -16.08 3.57 -7.04
CA SER A 90 -17.04 4.46 -7.71
C SER A 90 -16.41 5.75 -8.29
N ASP A 91 -15.25 6.18 -7.81
CA ASP A 91 -14.56 7.32 -8.39
C ASP A 91 -13.74 6.94 -9.63
N ILE A 92 -13.42 5.65 -9.79
CA ILE A 92 -12.69 5.11 -10.95
C ILE A 92 -13.57 5.14 -12.21
N ASP A 93 -14.88 4.89 -12.08
CA ASP A 93 -15.81 4.90 -13.21
C ASP A 93 -15.97 6.30 -13.83
N LYS A 94 -15.68 7.36 -13.06
CA LYS A 94 -15.65 8.74 -13.54
C LYS A 94 -14.39 9.10 -14.34
N LEU A 95 -13.41 8.22 -14.35
CA LEU A 95 -12.11 8.43 -14.99
C LEU A 95 -12.04 7.84 -16.41
N GLU A 96 -13.08 7.12 -16.86
CA GLU A 96 -13.13 6.50 -18.19
C GLU A 96 -13.23 7.55 -19.31
N GLY A 97 -12.58 7.26 -20.43
CA GLY A 97 -12.66 8.09 -21.65
C GLY A 97 -11.65 9.24 -21.73
N ARG A 98 -10.64 9.26 -20.89
CA ARG A 98 -9.55 10.25 -20.95
C ARG A 98 -8.57 9.95 -22.08
N GLU A 99 -7.97 10.99 -22.64
CA GLU A 99 -6.90 10.84 -23.62
C GLU A 99 -5.70 10.11 -23.03
N ARG A 100 -5.09 9.24 -23.83
CA ARG A 100 -3.85 8.53 -23.45
C ARG A 100 -2.73 9.50 -23.15
N ASN A 101 -1.98 9.20 -22.10
CA ASN A 101 -0.78 9.91 -21.71
C ASN A 101 0.37 8.89 -21.64
N GLU A 102 1.40 9.08 -22.45
CA GLU A 102 2.55 8.17 -22.56
C GLU A 102 3.56 8.32 -21.43
N SER A 103 3.29 9.21 -20.46
CA SER A 103 4.16 9.43 -19.30
C SER A 103 4.44 8.12 -18.57
N HIS A 104 5.70 7.83 -18.36
CA HIS A 104 6.14 6.63 -17.66
C HIS A 104 6.05 6.81 -16.15
N ILE A 105 5.28 5.97 -15.47
CA ILE A 105 5.10 6.01 -14.02
C ILE A 105 5.68 4.74 -13.40
N VAL A 106 6.55 4.90 -12.41
CA VAL A 106 7.08 3.79 -11.60
C VAL A 106 6.26 3.69 -10.31
N ILE A 107 5.79 2.50 -9.97
CA ILE A 107 4.96 2.24 -8.79
C ILE A 107 5.68 1.24 -7.90
N ALA A 108 5.89 1.58 -6.63
CA ALA A 108 6.43 0.71 -5.59
C ALA A 108 5.34 0.42 -4.54
N GLU A 109 4.89 -0.82 -4.48
CA GLU A 109 3.80 -1.28 -3.60
C GLU A 109 3.98 -2.77 -3.32
N ASP A 110 3.96 -3.19 -2.07
CA ASP A 110 4.19 -4.60 -1.72
C ASP A 110 2.91 -5.45 -1.67
N SER A 111 1.75 -4.82 -1.59
CA SER A 111 0.46 -5.49 -1.68
C SER A 111 0.05 -5.74 -3.13
N PRO A 112 -0.04 -6.99 -3.60
CA PRO A 112 -0.45 -7.28 -4.98
C PRO A 112 -1.87 -6.77 -5.30
N LEU A 113 -2.76 -6.74 -4.30
CA LEU A 113 -4.11 -6.22 -4.46
C LEU A 113 -4.12 -4.72 -4.69
N LEU A 114 -3.39 -3.97 -3.86
CA LEU A 114 -3.28 -2.52 -3.97
C LEU A 114 -2.52 -2.12 -5.24
N MET A 115 -1.43 -2.82 -5.56
CA MET A 115 -0.70 -2.65 -6.81
C MET A 115 -1.63 -2.75 -8.02
N LYS A 116 -2.46 -3.82 -8.06
CA LYS A 116 -3.42 -4.01 -9.13
C LYS A 116 -4.44 -2.87 -9.18
N LEU A 117 -4.95 -2.45 -8.04
CA LEU A 117 -5.97 -1.41 -7.96
C LEU A 117 -5.43 -0.04 -8.39
N ILE A 118 -4.20 0.31 -7.98
CA ILE A 118 -3.52 1.54 -8.41
C ILE A 118 -3.28 1.48 -9.93
N SER A 119 -2.72 0.37 -10.44
CA SER A 119 -2.43 0.23 -11.87
C SER A 119 -3.69 0.25 -12.74
N ASP A 120 -4.75 -0.48 -12.35
CA ASP A 120 -6.03 -0.48 -13.08
C ASP A 120 -6.65 0.92 -13.11
N SER A 121 -6.53 1.69 -12.02
CA SER A 121 -7.06 3.06 -11.93
C SER A 121 -6.29 4.03 -12.83
N LEU A 122 -4.97 3.91 -12.87
CA LEU A 122 -4.11 4.71 -13.73
C LEU A 122 -4.35 4.37 -15.21
N ILE A 123 -4.45 3.09 -15.55
CA ILE A 123 -4.74 2.63 -16.92
C ILE A 123 -6.11 3.18 -17.39
N LYS A 124 -7.15 3.07 -16.57
CA LYS A 124 -8.48 3.66 -16.87
C LYS A 124 -8.42 5.17 -17.03
N SER A 125 -7.48 5.83 -16.38
CA SER A 125 -7.26 7.28 -16.48
C SER A 125 -6.36 7.68 -17.65
N GLY A 126 -5.93 6.73 -18.47
CA GLY A 126 -5.11 6.95 -19.66
C GLY A 126 -3.61 6.83 -19.45
N TYR A 127 -3.14 6.44 -18.28
CA TYR A 127 -1.71 6.18 -17.99
C TYR A 127 -1.43 4.68 -18.09
N ASP A 128 -0.95 4.21 -19.22
CA ASP A 128 -0.70 2.79 -19.48
C ASP A 128 0.78 2.40 -19.51
N ASN A 129 1.70 3.37 -19.47
CA ASN A 129 3.13 3.13 -19.38
C ASN A 129 3.58 3.04 -17.91
N LEU A 130 3.37 1.87 -17.31
CA LEU A 130 3.60 1.63 -15.88
C LEU A 130 4.71 0.61 -15.66
N THR A 131 5.63 0.90 -14.72
CA THR A 131 6.57 -0.09 -14.17
C THR A 131 6.18 -0.41 -12.74
N LEU A 132 5.90 -1.68 -12.46
CA LEU A 132 5.42 -2.17 -11.17
C LEU A 132 6.56 -2.84 -10.41
N CYS A 133 6.81 -2.40 -9.17
CA CYS A 133 7.89 -2.89 -8.31
C CYS A 133 7.30 -3.29 -6.94
N ALA A 134 7.63 -4.49 -6.48
CA ALA A 134 7.07 -5.03 -5.23
C ALA A 134 7.67 -4.40 -3.94
N ASN A 135 8.63 -3.51 -4.06
CA ASN A 135 9.25 -2.80 -2.93
C ASN A 135 10.13 -1.64 -3.44
N GLY A 136 10.57 -0.80 -2.50
CA GLY A 136 11.42 0.34 -2.84
C GLY A 136 12.79 -0.03 -3.39
N GLN A 137 13.34 -1.21 -3.03
CA GLN A 137 14.62 -1.67 -3.57
C GLN A 137 14.51 -1.99 -5.07
N GLU A 138 13.47 -2.70 -5.48
CA GLU A 138 13.20 -2.99 -6.89
C GLU A 138 12.97 -1.71 -7.69
N ALA A 139 12.21 -0.75 -7.14
CA ALA A 139 11.98 0.54 -7.79
C ALA A 139 13.29 1.30 -7.99
N TRP A 140 14.15 1.36 -6.98
CA TRP A 140 15.46 1.99 -7.09
C TRP A 140 16.35 1.33 -8.14
N GLU A 141 16.44 -0.01 -8.14
CA GLU A 141 17.22 -0.76 -9.13
C GLU A 141 16.69 -0.55 -10.56
N CYS A 142 15.37 -0.43 -10.71
CA CYS A 142 14.72 -0.15 -11.98
C CYS A 142 15.13 1.24 -12.51
N LEU A 143 15.05 2.27 -11.67
CA LEU A 143 15.49 3.64 -12.00
C LEU A 143 16.96 3.66 -12.40
N VAL A 144 17.84 2.99 -11.65
CA VAL A 144 19.27 2.91 -11.97
C VAL A 144 19.53 2.23 -13.32
N LYS A 145 18.83 1.15 -13.63
CA LYS A 145 18.94 0.47 -14.93
C LYS A 145 18.47 1.36 -16.09
N MET A 146 17.40 2.13 -15.90
CA MET A 146 16.90 3.08 -16.91
C MET A 146 17.91 4.20 -17.16
N LYS A 147 18.59 4.67 -16.11
CA LYS A 147 19.66 5.67 -16.18
C LYS A 147 20.81 5.22 -17.06
N ASP A 148 21.21 3.95 -16.98
CA ASP A 148 22.32 3.38 -17.71
C ASP A 148 22.01 3.13 -19.18
N SER A 149 20.73 2.99 -19.54
CA SER A 149 20.27 2.72 -20.91
C SER A 149 19.94 3.96 -21.74
N ASP A 150 20.17 5.16 -21.23
CA ASP A 150 19.80 6.45 -21.86
C ASP A 150 18.29 6.61 -22.18
N SER A 151 17.46 5.74 -21.59
CA SER A 151 16.00 5.68 -21.78
C SER A 151 15.24 6.22 -20.56
N MET A 152 15.82 7.22 -19.89
CA MET A 152 15.24 7.79 -18.67
C MET A 152 14.15 8.79 -19.02
N ASP A 153 12.93 8.30 -19.13
CA ASP A 153 11.72 9.11 -19.32
C ASP A 153 10.68 8.80 -18.21
N VAL A 154 11.16 8.72 -16.96
CA VAL A 154 10.27 8.52 -15.80
C VAL A 154 9.68 9.86 -15.41
N ALA A 155 8.37 9.98 -15.56
CA ALA A 155 7.62 11.19 -15.30
C ALA A 155 7.21 11.35 -13.82
N CYS A 156 7.03 10.22 -13.10
CA CYS A 156 6.63 10.21 -11.69
C CYS A 156 6.95 8.87 -11.03
N VAL A 157 7.22 8.91 -9.72
CA VAL A 157 7.30 7.71 -8.87
C VAL A 157 6.20 7.76 -7.84
N ILE A 158 5.40 6.69 -7.75
CA ILE A 158 4.41 6.47 -6.68
C ILE A 158 4.98 5.43 -5.74
N THR A 159 4.97 5.67 -4.44
CA THR A 159 5.52 4.72 -3.46
C THR A 159 4.63 4.59 -2.23
N ASP A 160 4.44 3.36 -1.75
CA ASP A 160 3.99 3.15 -0.38
C ASP A 160 5.12 3.52 0.60
N LEU A 161 4.77 3.72 1.87
CA LEU A 161 5.72 3.92 2.96
C LEU A 161 6.23 2.59 3.52
N GLU A 162 5.35 1.66 3.80
CA GLU A 162 5.70 0.40 4.44
C GLU A 162 5.87 -0.72 3.42
N MET A 163 7.12 -0.98 3.08
CA MET A 163 7.49 -2.06 2.17
C MET A 163 8.69 -2.82 2.71
N PRO A 164 8.82 -4.12 2.41
CA PRO A 164 10.01 -4.89 2.75
C PRO A 164 11.25 -4.37 1.99
N LEU A 165 12.43 -4.68 2.50
CA LEU A 165 13.75 -4.35 1.97
C LEU A 165 14.08 -2.86 1.97
N MET A 166 13.24 -2.02 1.37
CA MET A 166 13.39 -0.57 1.33
C MET A 166 12.02 0.12 1.45
N ASP A 167 11.86 0.94 2.48
CA ASP A 167 10.68 1.76 2.71
C ASP A 167 10.58 2.97 1.76
N GLY A 168 9.38 3.55 1.64
CA GLY A 168 9.13 4.67 0.73
C GLY A 168 9.87 5.96 1.11
N HIS A 169 10.15 6.20 2.38
CA HIS A 169 10.95 7.35 2.80
C HIS A 169 12.41 7.22 2.32
N ARG A 170 12.98 6.02 2.43
CA ARG A 170 14.34 5.75 1.96
C ARG A 170 14.42 5.86 0.44
N LEU A 171 13.42 5.31 -0.28
CA LEU A 171 13.33 5.46 -1.73
C LEU A 171 13.25 6.94 -2.13
N THR A 172 12.35 7.72 -1.51
CA THR A 172 12.20 9.16 -1.73
C THR A 172 13.53 9.88 -1.53
N LYS A 173 14.23 9.60 -0.42
CA LYS A 173 15.54 10.19 -0.14
C LYS A 173 16.56 9.90 -1.24
N LEU A 174 16.65 8.64 -1.69
CA LEU A 174 17.60 8.25 -2.75
C LEU A 174 17.29 8.99 -4.05
N ILE A 175 16.03 9.06 -4.45
CA ILE A 175 15.60 9.78 -5.65
C ILE A 175 15.96 11.27 -5.53
N LYS A 176 15.59 11.92 -4.44
CA LYS A 176 15.75 13.37 -4.26
C LYS A 176 17.19 13.81 -3.99
N THR A 177 18.09 12.89 -3.66
CA THR A 177 19.52 13.18 -3.47
C THR A 177 20.41 12.79 -4.65
N ASP A 178 19.90 12.05 -5.65
CA ASP A 178 20.65 11.72 -6.86
C ASP A 178 20.48 12.84 -7.91
N ASP A 179 21.58 13.33 -8.44
CA ASP A 179 21.59 14.45 -9.40
C ASP A 179 20.79 14.21 -10.68
N LYS A 180 20.56 12.96 -11.07
CA LYS A 180 19.79 12.59 -12.27
C LYS A 180 18.31 12.34 -11.97
N PHE A 181 17.95 12.03 -10.73
CA PHE A 181 16.57 11.65 -10.35
C PHE A 181 15.85 12.70 -9.53
N LYS A 182 16.57 13.67 -8.93
CA LYS A 182 16.02 14.66 -7.97
C LYS A 182 14.82 15.45 -8.49
N ASP A 183 14.75 15.64 -9.80
CA ASP A 183 13.69 16.40 -10.46
C ASP A 183 12.45 15.52 -10.77
N ILE A 184 12.54 14.19 -10.60
CA ILE A 184 11.40 13.30 -10.75
C ILE A 184 10.43 13.51 -9.57
N PRO A 185 9.16 13.83 -9.83
CA PRO A 185 8.14 13.93 -8.79
C PRO A 185 7.95 12.60 -8.05
N VAL A 186 7.88 12.66 -6.72
CA VAL A 186 7.61 11.50 -5.86
C VAL A 186 6.30 11.70 -5.12
N VAL A 187 5.36 10.78 -5.33
CA VAL A 187 4.08 10.72 -4.66
C VAL A 187 4.10 9.59 -3.64
N ILE A 188 3.98 9.93 -2.37
CA ILE A 188 3.78 8.94 -1.31
C ILE A 188 2.28 8.66 -1.20
N PHE A 189 1.89 7.39 -1.35
CA PHE A 189 0.51 6.93 -1.24
C PHE A 189 0.43 5.76 -0.25
N SER A 190 0.04 6.05 1.00
CA SER A 190 0.14 5.08 2.10
C SER A 190 -1.02 5.17 3.09
N SER A 191 -1.35 4.03 3.73
CA SER A 191 -2.32 3.96 4.83
C SER A 191 -1.83 4.64 6.11
N LEU A 192 -0.52 4.83 6.27
CA LEU A 192 0.12 5.28 7.51
C LEU A 192 0.53 6.76 7.51
N ILE A 193 -0.15 7.60 6.79
CA ILE A 193 0.15 9.04 6.79
C ILE A 193 -0.46 9.70 8.03
N ASN A 194 0.37 9.90 9.05
CA ASN A 194 0.12 10.81 10.18
C ASN A 194 0.98 12.08 10.05
N ASP A 195 0.77 13.04 10.95
CA ASP A 195 1.48 14.33 10.90
C ASP A 195 3.01 14.17 10.95
N GLN A 196 3.52 13.21 11.73
CA GLN A 196 4.95 12.93 11.85
C GLN A 196 5.52 12.32 10.56
N MET A 197 4.80 11.37 9.94
CA MET A 197 5.19 10.77 8.66
C MET A 197 5.13 11.79 7.53
N ARG A 198 4.10 12.66 7.54
CA ARG A 198 3.96 13.76 6.58
C ARG A 198 5.14 14.73 6.68
N ALA A 199 5.45 15.21 7.88
CA ALA A 199 6.59 16.10 8.08
C ALA A 199 7.93 15.47 7.64
N LYS A 200 8.11 14.16 7.87
CA LYS A 200 9.29 13.42 7.42
C LYS A 200 9.34 13.33 5.88
N GLY A 201 8.22 13.01 5.22
CA GLY A 201 8.15 12.95 3.76
C GLY A 201 8.45 14.30 3.11
N GLU A 202 7.91 15.39 3.64
CA GLU A 202 8.20 16.78 3.20
C GLU A 202 9.69 17.11 3.36
N ALA A 203 10.29 16.79 4.50
CA ALA A 203 11.70 17.01 4.75
C ALA A 203 12.62 16.22 3.81
N LEU A 204 12.15 15.08 3.27
CA LEU A 204 12.87 14.27 2.29
C LEU A 204 12.61 14.71 0.85
N GLY A 205 11.70 15.66 0.62
CA GLY A 205 11.39 16.21 -0.69
C GLY A 205 10.29 15.49 -1.45
N ALA A 206 9.42 14.72 -0.77
CA ALA A 206 8.22 14.18 -1.42
C ALA A 206 7.34 15.33 -1.92
N ASP A 207 6.89 15.25 -3.17
CA ASP A 207 6.12 16.32 -3.81
C ASP A 207 4.65 16.26 -3.37
N ILE A 208 4.12 15.05 -3.19
CA ILE A 208 2.74 14.80 -2.78
C ILE A 208 2.70 13.65 -1.79
N GLN A 209 1.79 13.75 -0.82
CA GLN A 209 1.54 12.70 0.16
C GLN A 209 0.04 12.52 0.35
N LEU A 210 -0.46 11.33 0.01
CA LEU A 210 -1.87 10.98 0.02
C LEU A 210 -2.11 9.75 0.88
N SER A 211 -3.19 9.76 1.66
CA SER A 211 -3.62 8.54 2.36
C SER A 211 -4.43 7.63 1.46
N LYS A 212 -4.14 6.33 1.50
CA LYS A 212 -5.09 5.32 1.04
C LYS A 212 -6.36 5.45 1.90
N PRO A 213 -7.57 5.41 1.35
CA PRO A 213 -8.02 4.84 0.09
C PRO A 213 -8.37 5.86 -1.02
N GLU A 214 -7.85 7.06 -1.00
CA GLU A 214 -8.26 8.15 -1.89
C GLU A 214 -7.65 8.02 -3.31
N ILE A 215 -7.95 6.92 -4.01
CA ILE A 215 -7.36 6.64 -5.33
C ILE A 215 -7.79 7.65 -6.41
N GLY A 216 -9.00 8.17 -6.32
CA GLY A 216 -9.47 9.24 -7.22
C GLY A 216 -8.68 10.53 -7.04
N LEU A 217 -8.28 10.82 -5.80
CA LEU A 217 -7.40 11.95 -5.49
C LEU A 217 -5.99 11.71 -6.02
N LEU A 218 -5.46 10.48 -5.92
CA LEU A 218 -4.16 10.11 -6.49
C LEU A 218 -4.11 10.44 -7.99
N VAL A 219 -5.10 10.00 -8.76
CA VAL A 219 -5.16 10.29 -10.21
C VAL A 219 -5.22 11.78 -10.48
N ASN A 220 -6.05 12.52 -9.73
CA ASN A 220 -6.15 13.97 -9.91
C ASN A 220 -4.84 14.71 -9.61
N GLU A 221 -4.10 14.28 -8.60
CA GLU A 221 -2.80 14.88 -8.29
C GLU A 221 -1.73 14.53 -9.35
N ILE A 222 -1.76 13.30 -9.88
CA ILE A 222 -0.90 12.90 -11.00
C ILE A 222 -1.23 13.73 -12.25
N ASP A 223 -2.51 13.95 -12.55
CA ASP A 223 -2.92 14.83 -13.66
C ASP A 223 -2.33 16.24 -13.52
N LYS A 224 -2.35 16.81 -12.30
CA LYS A 224 -1.76 18.14 -12.05
C LYS A 224 -0.25 18.17 -12.25
N LEU A 225 0.44 17.05 -11.96
CA LEU A 225 1.88 16.92 -12.15
C LEU A 225 2.25 16.77 -13.63
N LEU A 226 1.49 15.95 -14.37
CA LEU A 226 1.89 15.45 -15.69
C LEU A 226 1.11 16.08 -16.86
N ARG A 227 -0.08 16.60 -16.63
CA ARG A 227 -0.89 17.30 -17.64
C ARG A 227 -0.80 18.83 -17.43
N LYS A 228 0.34 19.39 -17.82
CA LYS A 228 0.51 20.84 -17.84
C LYS A 228 0.12 21.44 -19.19
#